data_acf3a4d44076eb5155b18dba6c19e991
#
_entry.id   acf3a4d44076eb5155b18dba6c19e991
#
_cell.length_a   1.000
_cell.length_b   1.000
_cell.length_c   1.000
_cell.angle_alpha   90.00
_cell.angle_beta   90.00
_cell.angle_gamma   90.00
#
_symmetry.space_group_name_H-M   'P 1'
#
loop_
_entity.id
_entity.type
_entity.pdbx_description
1 polymer ?
#
loop_
_entity_poly.entity_id
_entity_poly.type
_entity_poly.pdbx_seq_one_letter_code
_entity_poly.pdbx_strand_id
1 'polypeptide(L)'
;TEAAEATGLSRATVRRFLHTLVSLGYMRAGDKSFQLTPKVMNLGFAYLSSQPLVELVDPVLANLSKQLGQSTSVSVLDTTDVVYIARQETTSIMRINITVGTRFPAYATSMGRVLLAGLSDAELEAYFAQADLTEVTDYTMTDPSWLRSEISKIRAQGFAVITEELEVGLASVAVPIRNRAGKTVAAMNTSIAVTQHTPEDLTELLPALQAAADEVSNAL
;
A
#
# COMPACT_ATOMS: atom_id res chain seq x y z
N THR A 1 13.45 18.37 21.01
CA THR A 1 13.01 17.39 22.01
C THR A 1 12.29 16.24 21.33
N GLU A 2 11.18 16.47 20.62
CA GLU A 2 10.36 15.45 19.93
C GLU A 2 11.16 14.51 19.03
N ALA A 3 12.02 15.04 18.15
CA ALA A 3 12.84 14.23 17.27
C ALA A 3 13.87 13.35 18.03
N ALA A 4 14.35 13.80 19.18
CA ALA A 4 15.26 13.00 20.03
C ALA A 4 14.51 11.85 20.72
N GLU A 5 13.28 12.11 21.16
CA GLU A 5 12.40 11.11 21.76
C GLU A 5 11.99 10.06 20.72
N ALA A 6 11.59 10.50 19.52
CA ALA A 6 11.18 9.60 18.43
C ALA A 6 12.33 8.71 17.89
N THR A 7 13.59 9.18 17.96
CA THR A 7 14.75 8.46 17.41
C THR A 7 15.59 7.73 18.45
N GLY A 8 15.37 7.97 19.74
CA GLY A 8 16.22 7.47 20.82
C GLY A 8 17.64 8.06 20.85
N LEU A 9 17.92 9.07 20.01
CA LEU A 9 19.24 9.70 19.90
C LEU A 9 19.37 10.88 20.88
N SER A 10 20.65 11.24 21.22
CA SER A 10 20.88 12.43 22.04
C SER A 10 20.41 13.71 21.34
N ARG A 11 19.95 14.70 22.12
CA ARG A 11 19.51 16.01 21.58
C ARG A 11 20.60 16.68 20.75
N ALA A 12 21.87 16.54 21.15
CA ALA A 12 23.00 17.11 20.42
C ALA A 12 23.18 16.45 19.05
N THR A 13 23.07 15.11 18.98
CA THR A 13 23.15 14.33 17.74
C THR A 13 22.02 14.70 16.80
N VAL A 14 20.76 14.70 17.29
CA VAL A 14 19.59 15.07 16.48
C VAL A 14 19.72 16.50 15.96
N ARG A 15 20.15 17.45 16.79
CA ARG A 15 20.36 18.83 16.35
C ARG A 15 21.37 18.94 15.20
N ARG A 16 22.46 18.16 15.24
CA ARG A 16 23.45 18.12 14.15
C ARG A 16 22.81 17.61 12.86
N PHE A 17 22.04 16.51 12.91
CA PHE A 17 21.35 15.99 11.73
C PHE A 17 20.34 17.00 11.16
N LEU A 18 19.54 17.65 12.01
CA LEU A 18 18.60 18.67 11.57
C LEU A 18 19.30 19.85 10.89
N HIS A 19 20.44 20.33 11.42
CA HIS A 19 21.23 21.38 10.77
C HIS A 19 21.84 20.91 9.45
N THR A 20 22.25 19.64 9.33
CA THR A 20 22.68 19.08 8.04
C THR A 20 21.56 19.10 7.02
N LEU A 21 20.33 18.69 7.42
CA LEU A 21 19.17 18.77 6.54
C LEU A 21 18.82 20.22 6.14
N VAL A 22 19.03 21.19 7.03
CA VAL A 22 18.91 22.62 6.71
C VAL A 22 19.96 23.04 5.68
N SER A 23 21.25 22.68 5.89
CA SER A 23 22.32 23.03 4.95
C SER A 23 22.13 22.40 3.58
N LEU A 24 21.53 21.21 3.52
CA LEU A 24 21.14 20.54 2.28
C LEU A 24 19.85 21.09 1.65
N GLY A 25 19.14 21.99 2.34
CA GLY A 25 17.91 22.61 1.89
C GLY A 25 16.64 21.77 2.01
N TYR A 26 16.70 20.61 2.65
CA TYR A 26 15.53 19.77 2.92
C TYR A 26 14.68 20.27 4.09
N MET A 27 15.29 21.06 4.98
CA MET A 27 14.59 21.68 6.11
C MET A 27 14.92 23.17 6.17
N ARG A 28 14.09 23.92 6.89
CA ARG A 28 14.36 25.28 7.35
C ARG A 28 14.30 25.32 8.87
N ALA A 29 15.19 26.10 9.49
CA ALA A 29 15.17 26.37 10.90
C ALA A 29 14.25 27.57 11.17
N GLY A 30 13.30 27.41 12.10
CA GLY A 30 12.54 28.47 12.73
C GLY A 30 13.10 28.77 14.14
N ASP A 31 12.48 29.68 14.87
CA ASP A 31 12.95 30.09 16.20
C ASP A 31 13.05 28.93 17.20
N LYS A 32 12.09 28.01 17.18
CA LYS A 32 12.03 26.84 18.09
C LYS A 32 11.73 25.52 17.39
N SER A 33 11.68 25.49 16.07
CA SER A 33 11.27 24.32 15.30
C SER A 33 12.08 24.17 14.02
N PHE A 34 12.06 22.95 13.48
CA PHE A 34 12.55 22.62 12.14
C PHE A 34 11.36 22.20 11.29
N GLN A 35 11.29 22.66 10.04
CA GLN A 35 10.21 22.36 9.11
C GLN A 35 10.78 21.84 7.81
N LEU A 36 10.12 20.85 7.21
CA LEU A 36 10.47 20.37 5.87
C LEU A 36 10.24 21.46 4.83
N THR A 37 11.08 21.48 3.81
CA THR A 37 10.89 22.31 2.60
C THR A 37 10.27 21.45 1.49
N PRO A 38 9.70 22.08 0.44
CA PRO A 38 9.21 21.33 -0.74
C PRO A 38 10.27 20.46 -1.41
N LYS A 39 11.56 20.71 -1.16
CA LYS A 39 12.68 19.91 -1.71
C LYS A 39 12.59 18.44 -1.32
N VAL A 40 11.94 18.07 -0.20
CA VAL A 40 11.75 16.68 0.21
C VAL A 40 10.97 15.88 -0.83
N MET A 41 10.07 16.54 -1.59
CA MET A 41 9.29 15.89 -2.65
C MET A 41 10.19 15.34 -3.77
N ASN A 42 11.38 15.94 -3.98
CA ASN A 42 12.33 15.43 -4.99
C ASN A 42 12.76 13.99 -4.69
N LEU A 43 12.83 13.59 -3.43
CA LEU A 43 13.15 12.21 -3.06
C LEU A 43 12.04 11.24 -3.46
N GLY A 44 10.78 11.61 -3.20
CA GLY A 44 9.62 10.84 -3.62
C GLY A 44 9.52 10.74 -5.15
N PHE A 45 9.69 11.86 -5.86
CA PHE A 45 9.71 11.85 -7.34
C PHE A 45 10.86 11.03 -7.90
N ALA A 46 12.06 11.11 -7.33
CA ALA A 46 13.20 10.31 -7.77
C ALA A 46 12.91 8.80 -7.58
N TYR A 47 12.27 8.41 -6.48
CA TYR A 47 11.83 7.03 -6.26
C TYR A 47 10.83 6.60 -7.33
N LEU A 48 9.73 7.33 -7.50
CA LEU A 48 8.66 6.99 -8.46
C LEU A 48 9.19 6.94 -9.90
N SER A 49 10.02 7.92 -10.32
CA SER A 49 10.62 7.99 -11.66
C SER A 49 11.67 6.92 -11.89
N SER A 50 12.25 6.32 -10.84
CA SER A 50 13.17 5.20 -10.97
C SER A 50 12.50 3.84 -11.10
N GLN A 51 11.17 3.80 -10.96
CA GLN A 51 10.37 2.56 -10.99
C GLN A 51 9.64 2.43 -12.34
N PRO A 52 10.12 1.57 -13.25
CA PRO A 52 9.40 1.32 -14.53
C PRO A 52 7.95 0.89 -14.30
N LEU A 53 7.68 0.25 -13.17
CA LEU A 53 6.34 -0.18 -12.77
C LEU A 53 5.34 0.99 -12.74
N VAL A 54 5.71 2.16 -12.20
CA VAL A 54 4.79 3.32 -12.07
C VAL A 54 4.36 3.83 -13.44
N GLU A 55 5.29 3.92 -14.40
CA GLU A 55 4.98 4.35 -15.77
C GLU A 55 4.06 3.36 -16.49
N LEU A 56 4.23 2.07 -16.22
CA LEU A 56 3.41 1.00 -16.82
C LEU A 56 2.00 0.95 -16.23
N VAL A 57 1.84 1.17 -14.92
CA VAL A 57 0.53 1.00 -14.26
C VAL A 57 -0.41 2.17 -14.48
N ASP A 58 0.06 3.40 -14.63
CA ASP A 58 -0.80 4.59 -14.72
C ASP A 58 -1.84 4.51 -15.86
N PRO A 59 -1.48 4.21 -17.13
CA PRO A 59 -2.45 4.08 -18.21
C PRO A 59 -3.40 2.89 -18.03
N VAL A 60 -2.90 1.78 -17.47
CA VAL A 60 -3.70 0.57 -17.21
C VAL A 60 -4.74 0.86 -16.13
N LEU A 61 -4.34 1.50 -15.03
CA LEU A 61 -5.28 1.90 -13.96
C LEU A 61 -6.34 2.87 -14.45
N ALA A 62 -5.97 3.85 -15.31
CA ALA A 62 -6.93 4.81 -15.86
C ALA A 62 -8.01 4.11 -16.71
N ASN A 63 -7.61 3.14 -17.53
CA ASN A 63 -8.53 2.34 -18.34
C ASN A 63 -9.40 1.44 -17.46
N LEU A 64 -8.80 0.75 -16.51
CA LEU A 64 -9.50 -0.16 -15.59
C LEU A 64 -10.53 0.61 -14.73
N SER A 65 -10.14 1.74 -14.14
CA SER A 65 -11.03 2.58 -13.33
C SER A 65 -12.24 3.07 -14.13
N LYS A 66 -12.02 3.47 -15.40
CA LYS A 66 -13.11 3.87 -16.31
C LYS A 66 -14.02 2.69 -16.66
N GLN A 67 -13.46 1.50 -16.90
CA GLN A 67 -14.20 0.29 -17.22
C GLN A 67 -15.08 -0.16 -16.04
N LEU A 68 -14.53 -0.17 -14.83
CA LEU A 68 -15.20 -0.65 -13.63
C LEU A 68 -16.10 0.40 -12.97
N GLY A 69 -15.92 1.69 -13.28
CA GLY A 69 -16.57 2.78 -12.55
C GLY A 69 -16.13 2.88 -11.08
N GLN A 70 -15.01 2.25 -10.72
CA GLN A 70 -14.51 2.14 -9.36
C GLN A 70 -13.07 2.65 -9.25
N SER A 71 -12.68 3.08 -8.04
CA SER A 71 -11.29 3.48 -7.77
C SER A 71 -10.38 2.27 -7.84
N THR A 72 -9.22 2.43 -8.49
CA THR A 72 -8.19 1.40 -8.64
C THR A 72 -6.85 1.91 -8.13
N SER A 73 -6.04 1.03 -7.56
CA SER A 73 -4.75 1.41 -7.00
C SER A 73 -3.71 0.31 -7.17
N VAL A 74 -2.44 0.69 -7.09
CA VAL A 74 -1.30 -0.24 -6.99
C VAL A 74 -0.48 0.12 -5.77
N SER A 75 -0.05 -0.89 -5.02
CA SER A 75 0.84 -0.74 -3.88
C SER A 75 1.99 -1.74 -3.92
N VAL A 76 3.04 -1.40 -3.18
CA VAL A 76 4.19 -2.27 -2.88
C VAL A 76 4.25 -2.52 -1.38
N LEU A 77 4.94 -3.61 -0.98
CA LEU A 77 5.21 -3.89 0.43
C LEU A 77 6.48 -3.14 0.85
N ASP A 78 6.39 -2.41 1.95
CA ASP A 78 7.53 -1.78 2.62
C ASP A 78 7.49 -2.11 4.12
N THR A 79 8.37 -3.01 4.53
CA THR A 79 8.41 -3.58 5.88
C THR A 79 7.08 -4.24 6.27
N THR A 80 6.28 -3.61 7.13
CA THR A 80 4.98 -4.14 7.59
C THR A 80 3.78 -3.50 6.92
N ASP A 81 4.00 -2.47 6.09
CA ASP A 81 2.94 -1.70 5.44
C ASP A 81 2.89 -1.90 3.94
N VAL A 82 1.74 -1.64 3.37
CA VAL A 82 1.62 -1.32 1.95
C VAL A 82 1.83 0.17 1.73
N VAL A 83 2.51 0.51 0.64
CA VAL A 83 2.68 1.90 0.17
C VAL A 83 2.00 2.04 -1.17
N TYR A 84 1.06 2.95 -1.29
CA TYR A 84 0.37 3.25 -2.54
C TYR A 84 1.31 4.00 -3.48
N ILE A 85 1.58 3.43 -4.66
CA ILE A 85 2.50 4.01 -5.66
C ILE A 85 1.78 4.55 -6.91
N ALA A 86 0.54 4.11 -7.15
CA ALA A 86 -0.32 4.63 -8.21
C ALA A 86 -1.79 4.51 -7.80
N ARG A 87 -2.64 5.45 -8.23
CA ARG A 87 -4.07 5.46 -7.94
C ARG A 87 -4.85 6.25 -8.98
N GLN A 88 -6.00 5.70 -9.38
CA GLN A 88 -7.03 6.39 -10.13
C GLN A 88 -8.30 6.44 -9.29
N GLU A 89 -8.80 7.64 -9.07
CA GLU A 89 -10.04 7.86 -8.31
C GLU A 89 -11.24 7.98 -9.24
N THR A 90 -12.34 7.44 -8.77
CA THR A 90 -13.66 7.82 -9.26
C THR A 90 -14.32 8.71 -8.22
N THR A 91 -15.50 9.27 -8.55
CA THR A 91 -16.32 10.11 -7.64
C THR A 91 -16.85 9.35 -6.42
N SER A 92 -16.17 8.30 -5.99
CA SER A 92 -16.59 7.44 -4.89
C SER A 92 -16.42 8.12 -3.53
N ILE A 93 -17.40 7.92 -2.67
CA ILE A 93 -17.56 8.50 -1.35
C ILE A 93 -16.74 7.68 -0.35
N MET A 94 -15.42 7.77 -0.40
CA MET A 94 -14.57 7.21 0.67
C MET A 94 -14.25 8.28 1.71
N ARG A 95 -14.30 7.92 2.99
CA ARG A 95 -13.94 8.82 4.09
C ARG A 95 -12.42 9.00 4.20
N ILE A 96 -11.65 7.96 3.87
CA ILE A 96 -10.19 8.01 3.87
C ILE A 96 -9.71 8.61 2.55
N ASN A 97 -8.96 9.72 2.63
CA ASN A 97 -8.29 10.30 1.48
C ASN A 97 -7.00 9.51 1.20
N ILE A 98 -7.06 8.57 0.24
CA ILE A 98 -5.91 7.74 -0.18
C ILE A 98 -5.21 8.44 -1.34
N THR A 99 -3.92 8.69 -1.19
CA THR A 99 -3.05 9.29 -2.22
C THR A 99 -1.79 8.44 -2.41
N VAL A 100 -1.02 8.72 -3.46
CA VAL A 100 0.32 8.15 -3.62
C VAL A 100 1.17 8.49 -2.40
N GLY A 101 1.84 7.47 -1.83
CA GLY A 101 2.58 7.57 -0.58
C GLY A 101 1.78 7.23 0.68
N THR A 102 0.45 7.07 0.60
CA THR A 102 -0.35 6.58 1.73
C THR A 102 0.12 5.19 2.14
N ARG A 103 0.16 4.96 3.46
CA ARG A 103 0.59 3.71 4.07
C ARG A 103 -0.54 3.11 4.92
N PHE A 104 -0.70 1.80 4.82
CA PHE A 104 -1.60 1.03 5.68
C PHE A 104 -0.96 -0.30 6.08
N PRO A 105 -1.32 -0.87 7.25
CA PRO A 105 -0.87 -2.19 7.65
C PRO A 105 -1.19 -3.25 6.59
N ALA A 106 -0.19 -4.04 6.18
CA ALA A 106 -0.39 -5.01 5.09
C ALA A 106 -1.44 -6.07 5.43
N TYR A 107 -1.50 -6.54 6.69
CA TYR A 107 -2.46 -7.56 7.11
C TYR A 107 -3.93 -7.10 6.99
N ALA A 108 -4.20 -5.79 7.07
CA ALA A 108 -5.55 -5.22 7.08
C ALA A 108 -6.02 -4.75 5.68
N THR A 109 -5.24 -5.01 4.61
CA THR A 109 -5.58 -4.60 3.24
C THR A 109 -5.55 -5.76 2.26
N SER A 110 -6.42 -5.74 1.24
CA SER A 110 -6.44 -6.77 0.19
C SER A 110 -5.12 -6.83 -0.57
N MET A 111 -4.55 -5.66 -0.95
CA MET A 111 -3.24 -5.59 -1.60
C MET A 111 -2.12 -6.13 -0.69
N GLY A 112 -2.16 -5.80 0.60
CA GLY A 112 -1.19 -6.28 1.55
C GLY A 112 -1.22 -7.79 1.70
N ARG A 113 -2.38 -8.40 1.84
CA ARG A 113 -2.49 -9.88 1.90
C ARG A 113 -2.02 -10.57 0.64
N VAL A 114 -2.24 -9.97 -0.55
CA VAL A 114 -1.68 -10.47 -1.82
C VAL A 114 -0.16 -10.39 -1.81
N LEU A 115 0.41 -9.28 -1.35
CA LEU A 115 1.86 -9.09 -1.24
C LEU A 115 2.48 -10.06 -0.25
N LEU A 116 1.85 -10.26 0.92
CA LEU A 116 2.28 -11.26 1.92
C LEU A 116 2.19 -12.69 1.37
N ALA A 117 1.18 -13.00 0.56
CA ALA A 117 1.08 -14.28 -0.11
C ALA A 117 2.19 -14.53 -1.14
N GLY A 118 2.81 -13.47 -1.67
CA GLY A 118 3.95 -13.52 -2.57
C GLY A 118 5.31 -13.72 -1.88
N LEU A 119 5.38 -13.63 -0.56
CA LEU A 119 6.60 -13.85 0.22
C LEU A 119 6.92 -15.35 0.35
N SER A 120 8.20 -15.66 0.54
CA SER A 120 8.61 -16.97 1.04
C SER A 120 8.15 -17.17 2.49
N ASP A 121 8.11 -18.42 2.96
CA ASP A 121 7.69 -18.70 4.33
C ASP A 121 8.60 -18.02 5.37
N ALA A 122 9.91 -17.96 5.10
CA ALA A 122 10.86 -17.25 5.97
C ALA A 122 10.62 -15.73 6.03
N GLU A 123 10.34 -15.10 4.88
CA GLU A 123 10.00 -13.69 4.81
C GLU A 123 8.65 -13.40 5.50
N LEU A 124 7.68 -14.30 5.36
CA LEU A 124 6.38 -14.17 6.00
C LEU A 124 6.49 -14.28 7.54
N GLU A 125 7.31 -15.20 8.06
CA GLU A 125 7.58 -15.30 9.50
C GLU A 125 8.34 -14.05 10.02
N ALA A 126 9.29 -13.52 9.25
CA ALA A 126 9.97 -12.27 9.58
C ALA A 126 8.99 -11.06 9.60
N TYR A 127 8.00 -11.04 8.71
CA TYR A 127 6.91 -10.07 8.74
C TYR A 127 6.10 -10.17 10.03
N PHE A 128 5.62 -11.36 10.40
CA PHE A 128 4.83 -11.55 11.62
C PHE A 128 5.61 -11.25 12.91
N ALA A 129 6.92 -11.42 12.90
CA ALA A 129 7.78 -11.05 14.03
C ALA A 129 7.90 -9.53 14.25
N GLN A 130 7.58 -8.72 13.24
CA GLN A 130 7.72 -7.25 13.27
C GLN A 130 6.37 -6.54 13.24
N ALA A 131 5.32 -7.18 12.69
CA ALA A 131 4.02 -6.57 12.53
C ALA A 131 3.31 -6.37 13.87
N ASP A 132 2.83 -5.16 14.08
CA ASP A 132 1.91 -4.85 15.18
C ASP A 132 0.47 -5.08 14.70
N LEU A 133 -0.12 -6.21 15.12
CA LEU A 133 -1.44 -6.63 14.68
C LEU A 133 -2.51 -6.00 15.58
N THR A 134 -2.86 -4.75 15.31
CA THR A 134 -3.88 -4.00 16.05
C THR A 134 -5.20 -3.94 15.29
N GLU A 135 -6.31 -3.81 15.97
CA GLU A 135 -7.63 -3.60 15.39
C GLU A 135 -7.71 -2.19 14.79
N VAL A 136 -7.89 -2.10 13.46
CA VAL A 136 -8.16 -0.84 12.74
C VAL A 136 -9.65 -0.53 12.77
N THR A 137 -10.46 -1.59 12.66
CA THR A 137 -11.92 -1.59 12.84
C THR A 137 -12.32 -2.80 13.68
N ASP A 138 -13.57 -2.87 14.11
CA ASP A 138 -14.13 -4.04 14.80
C ASP A 138 -14.12 -5.33 13.94
N TYR A 139 -13.89 -5.20 12.64
CA TYR A 139 -13.84 -6.31 11.67
C TYR A 139 -12.41 -6.75 11.36
N THR A 140 -11.39 -6.02 11.81
CA THR A 140 -9.98 -6.32 11.49
C THR A 140 -9.56 -7.65 12.08
N MET A 141 -9.06 -8.56 11.25
CA MET A 141 -8.51 -9.84 11.68
C MET A 141 -7.08 -9.66 12.17
N THR A 142 -6.85 -9.94 13.45
CA THR A 142 -5.55 -9.75 14.13
C THR A 142 -4.93 -11.05 14.63
N ASP A 143 -5.63 -12.19 14.54
CA ASP A 143 -5.06 -13.50 14.92
C ASP A 143 -4.01 -13.98 13.93
N PRO A 144 -2.74 -14.17 14.36
CA PRO A 144 -1.67 -14.56 13.44
C PRO A 144 -1.88 -15.92 12.79
N SER A 145 -2.54 -16.86 13.47
CA SER A 145 -2.77 -18.21 12.94
C SER A 145 -3.82 -18.19 11.85
N TRP A 146 -4.87 -17.40 12.06
CA TRP A 146 -5.89 -17.17 11.05
C TRP A 146 -5.30 -16.47 9.82
N LEU A 147 -4.50 -15.40 10.03
CA LEU A 147 -3.85 -14.66 8.95
C LEU A 147 -2.94 -15.54 8.09
N ARG A 148 -2.14 -16.44 8.71
CA ARG A 148 -1.32 -17.42 7.97
C ARG A 148 -2.16 -18.36 7.11
N SER A 149 -3.26 -18.86 7.66
CA SER A 149 -4.19 -19.71 6.91
C SER A 149 -4.80 -18.98 5.73
N GLU A 150 -5.22 -17.74 5.94
CA GLU A 150 -5.81 -16.91 4.89
C GLU A 150 -4.79 -16.56 3.80
N ILE A 151 -3.56 -16.19 4.17
CA ILE A 151 -2.45 -15.94 3.22
C ILE A 151 -2.15 -17.19 2.40
N SER A 152 -2.21 -18.40 3.00
CA SER A 152 -2.04 -19.65 2.27
C SER A 152 -3.14 -19.88 1.23
N LYS A 153 -4.40 -19.57 1.56
CA LYS A 153 -5.52 -19.63 0.60
C LYS A 153 -5.33 -18.61 -0.53
N ILE A 154 -4.95 -17.37 -0.20
CA ILE A 154 -4.68 -16.32 -1.19
C ILE A 154 -3.56 -16.73 -2.13
N ARG A 155 -2.49 -17.36 -1.62
CA ARG A 155 -1.40 -17.92 -2.43
C ARG A 155 -1.89 -18.96 -3.44
N ALA A 156 -2.83 -19.80 -3.04
CA ALA A 156 -3.40 -20.85 -3.90
C ALA A 156 -4.39 -20.30 -4.94
N GLN A 157 -5.27 -19.36 -4.54
CA GLN A 157 -6.32 -18.83 -5.41
C GLN A 157 -5.88 -17.63 -6.27
N GLY A 158 -4.81 -16.91 -5.88
CA GLY A 158 -4.24 -15.80 -6.64
C GLY A 158 -4.90 -14.43 -6.43
N PHE A 159 -5.81 -14.29 -5.47
CA PHE A 159 -6.44 -13.00 -5.14
C PHE A 159 -6.83 -12.94 -3.67
N ALA A 160 -7.05 -11.73 -3.15
CA ALA A 160 -7.58 -11.48 -1.81
C ALA A 160 -8.82 -10.60 -1.87
N VAL A 161 -9.81 -10.92 -1.04
CA VAL A 161 -10.98 -10.06 -0.76
C VAL A 161 -10.94 -9.69 0.71
N ILE A 162 -11.18 -8.41 0.99
CA ILE A 162 -11.30 -7.88 2.36
C ILE A 162 -12.56 -7.01 2.41
N THR A 163 -13.30 -7.16 3.51
CA THR A 163 -14.52 -6.39 3.76
C THR A 163 -14.42 -5.75 5.13
N GLU A 164 -14.49 -4.42 5.16
CA GLU A 164 -14.58 -3.57 6.36
C GLU A 164 -13.40 -3.65 7.35
N GLU A 165 -12.32 -4.37 7.04
CA GLU A 165 -11.18 -4.53 7.94
C GLU A 165 -10.28 -3.28 8.02
N LEU A 166 -10.18 -2.48 6.95
CA LEU A 166 -9.44 -1.22 6.93
C LEU A 166 -10.34 -0.02 7.25
N GLU A 167 -11.56 -0.04 6.76
CA GLU A 167 -12.57 1.02 6.93
C GLU A 167 -13.96 0.39 6.87
N VAL A 168 -14.81 0.74 7.84
CA VAL A 168 -16.21 0.29 7.87
C VAL A 168 -16.94 0.85 6.65
N GLY A 169 -17.65 0.00 5.95
CA GLY A 169 -18.36 0.35 4.70
C GLY A 169 -17.52 0.18 3.44
N LEU A 170 -16.26 -0.28 3.54
CA LEU A 170 -15.37 -0.52 2.40
C LEU A 170 -15.10 -2.00 2.20
N ALA A 171 -15.26 -2.48 0.96
CA ALA A 171 -14.77 -3.79 0.55
C ALA A 171 -13.82 -3.64 -0.65
N SER A 172 -12.83 -4.54 -0.75
CA SER A 172 -11.84 -4.50 -1.82
C SER A 172 -11.39 -5.88 -2.25
N VAL A 173 -11.05 -6.01 -3.54
CA VAL A 173 -10.40 -7.18 -4.11
C VAL A 173 -9.06 -6.77 -4.71
N ALA A 174 -8.03 -7.61 -4.52
CA ALA A 174 -6.69 -7.38 -5.04
C ALA A 174 -6.11 -8.63 -5.70
N VAL A 175 -5.22 -8.38 -6.67
CA VAL A 175 -4.48 -9.40 -7.42
C VAL A 175 -2.99 -9.04 -7.46
N PRO A 176 -2.07 -10.02 -7.62
CA PRO A 176 -0.64 -9.76 -7.71
C PRO A 176 -0.23 -9.22 -9.09
N ILE A 177 0.74 -8.31 -9.09
CA ILE A 177 1.57 -7.99 -10.27
C ILE A 177 2.89 -8.72 -10.09
N ARG A 178 3.29 -9.48 -11.11
CA ARG A 178 4.48 -10.35 -11.07
C ARG A 178 5.51 -9.90 -12.09
N ASN A 179 6.78 -10.04 -11.75
CA ASN A 179 7.86 -9.86 -12.71
C ASN A 179 8.08 -11.14 -13.54
N ARG A 180 9.00 -11.08 -14.52
CA ARG A 180 9.36 -12.22 -15.40
C ARG A 180 9.84 -13.46 -14.65
N ALA A 181 10.34 -13.33 -13.43
CA ALA A 181 10.74 -14.46 -12.58
C ALA A 181 9.55 -15.06 -11.82
N GLY A 182 8.32 -14.56 -12.01
CA GLY A 182 7.11 -14.99 -11.31
C GLY A 182 7.00 -14.45 -9.88
N LYS A 183 7.93 -13.60 -9.43
CA LYS A 183 7.89 -13.00 -8.09
C LYS A 183 6.84 -11.89 -8.07
N THR A 184 5.98 -11.88 -7.05
CA THR A 184 5.06 -10.77 -6.77
C THR A 184 5.87 -9.54 -6.37
N VAL A 185 5.76 -8.47 -7.14
CA VAL A 185 6.49 -7.19 -6.94
C VAL A 185 5.58 -6.05 -6.52
N ALA A 186 4.29 -6.15 -6.85
CA ALA A 186 3.26 -5.21 -6.47
C ALA A 186 1.91 -5.92 -6.38
N ALA A 187 0.88 -5.22 -5.91
CA ALA A 187 -0.50 -5.67 -5.96
C ALA A 187 -1.39 -4.57 -6.52
N MET A 188 -2.39 -4.96 -7.31
CA MET A 188 -3.41 -4.06 -7.87
C MET A 188 -4.75 -4.36 -7.23
N ASN A 189 -5.53 -3.34 -6.90
CA ASN A 189 -6.86 -3.50 -6.33
C ASN A 189 -7.91 -2.62 -6.99
N THR A 190 -9.18 -3.00 -6.75
CA THR A 190 -10.35 -2.13 -6.83
C THR A 190 -11.15 -2.22 -5.54
N SER A 191 -11.89 -1.17 -5.22
CA SER A 191 -12.66 -1.05 -3.98
C SER A 191 -14.06 -0.58 -4.27
N ILE A 192 -15.02 -1.07 -3.48
CA ILE A 192 -16.44 -0.72 -3.55
C ILE A 192 -16.94 -0.29 -2.17
N ALA A 193 -17.99 0.55 -2.14
CA ALA A 193 -18.74 0.85 -0.93
C ALA A 193 -19.79 -0.25 -0.71
N VAL A 194 -19.76 -0.94 0.44
CA VAL A 194 -20.70 -2.04 0.78
C VAL A 194 -22.16 -1.56 0.89
N THR A 195 -22.39 -0.25 1.01
CA THR A 195 -23.74 0.34 1.01
C THR A 195 -24.42 0.34 -0.36
N GLN A 196 -23.64 0.19 -1.44
CA GLN A 196 -24.12 0.22 -2.82
C GLN A 196 -23.89 -1.11 -3.56
N HIS A 197 -23.02 -1.94 -3.03
CA HIS A 197 -22.57 -3.19 -3.64
C HIS A 197 -22.46 -4.29 -2.61
N THR A 198 -22.68 -5.53 -3.02
CA THR A 198 -22.45 -6.70 -2.18
C THR A 198 -21.00 -7.20 -2.33
N PRO A 199 -20.47 -8.01 -1.38
CA PRO A 199 -19.16 -8.65 -1.55
C PRO A 199 -19.07 -9.55 -2.79
N GLU A 200 -20.18 -10.09 -3.25
CA GLU A 200 -20.29 -10.91 -4.47
C GLU A 200 -19.97 -10.09 -5.71
N ASP A 201 -20.35 -8.80 -5.75
CA ASP A 201 -20.04 -7.89 -6.86
C ASP A 201 -18.53 -7.73 -7.07
N LEU A 202 -17.70 -7.88 -6.00
CA LEU A 202 -16.25 -7.88 -6.12
C LEU A 202 -15.72 -9.05 -6.96
N THR A 203 -16.39 -10.20 -6.90
CA THR A 203 -16.02 -11.37 -7.70
C THR A 203 -16.26 -11.14 -9.19
N GLU A 204 -17.27 -10.35 -9.55
CA GLU A 204 -17.54 -9.96 -10.94
C GLU A 204 -16.48 -9.00 -11.49
N LEU A 205 -15.82 -8.21 -10.64
CA LEU A 205 -14.74 -7.30 -11.03
C LEU A 205 -13.39 -8.02 -11.21
N LEU A 206 -13.25 -9.22 -10.65
CA LEU A 206 -11.99 -9.96 -10.61
C LEU A 206 -11.40 -10.26 -12.02
N PRO A 207 -12.16 -10.70 -13.03
CA PRO A 207 -11.58 -10.99 -14.36
C PRO A 207 -10.94 -9.75 -15.01
N ALA A 208 -11.56 -8.58 -14.90
CA ALA A 208 -11.02 -7.35 -15.46
C ALA A 208 -9.77 -6.89 -14.70
N LEU A 209 -9.77 -7.04 -13.36
CA LEU A 209 -8.64 -6.70 -12.51
C LEU A 209 -7.44 -7.64 -12.79
N GLN A 210 -7.68 -8.94 -12.97
CA GLN A 210 -6.65 -9.92 -13.33
C GLN A 210 -6.05 -9.61 -14.71
N ALA A 211 -6.88 -9.34 -15.73
CA ALA A 211 -6.41 -8.99 -17.06
C ALA A 211 -5.51 -7.74 -17.05
N ALA A 212 -5.88 -6.72 -16.27
CA ALA A 212 -5.09 -5.50 -16.10
C ALA A 212 -3.75 -5.77 -15.38
N ALA A 213 -3.75 -6.59 -14.34
CA ALA A 213 -2.53 -6.98 -13.64
C ALA A 213 -1.60 -7.84 -14.49
N ASP A 214 -2.15 -8.72 -15.33
CA ASP A 214 -1.39 -9.53 -16.30
C ASP A 214 -0.79 -8.66 -17.41
N GLU A 215 -1.51 -7.64 -17.89
CA GLU A 215 -0.97 -6.65 -18.86
C GLU A 215 0.29 -5.99 -18.29
N VAL A 216 0.25 -5.50 -17.05
CA VAL A 216 1.41 -4.89 -16.39
C VAL A 216 2.52 -5.91 -16.17
N SER A 217 2.18 -7.12 -15.69
CA SER A 217 3.17 -8.18 -15.40
C SER A 217 3.94 -8.60 -16.66
N ASN A 218 3.26 -8.67 -17.81
CA ASN A 218 3.88 -9.04 -19.08
C ASN A 218 4.80 -7.95 -19.65
N ALA A 219 4.63 -6.70 -19.21
CA ALA A 219 5.45 -5.56 -19.62
C ALA A 219 6.70 -5.36 -18.73
N LEU A 220 6.75 -5.99 -17.53
CA LEU A 220 7.89 -5.97 -16.61
C LEU A 220 8.97 -6.98 -16.99
#